data_432df111b18456f5e7f9b1f4db13ace3
#
_entry.id   432df111b18456f5e7f9b1f4db13ace3
#
_cell.length_a   1.000
_cell.length_b   1.000
_cell.length_c   1.000
_cell.angle_alpha   90.00
_cell.angle_beta   90.00
_cell.angle_gamma   90.00
#
_symmetry.space_group_name_H-M   'P 1'
#
loop_
_entity.id
_entity.type
_entity.pdbx_description
1 polymer ?
#
loop_
_entity_poly.entity_id
_entity_poly.type
_entity_poly.pdbx_seq_one_letter_code
_entity_poly.pdbx_strand_id
1 'polypeptide(L)'
;IRDSLCMSHIVYDLILHGEINAKQLTVLFVDEESIYESMEQMAMRWRKRFMSVGAEFRWYCLPLKQVSILHHLQNDERWITWEPGKENVWMRQPPDFAIRYSPYLSYPGEMNYQTFCEKAFRDGIQLVGLRTAESLTRYKCIANTKMDRIGKGGKFYPIYDWTDSDVWLYIKLRKLQFPEIYMRLYEAGVRKNALRLCAFFGDTSTQGLRWVAETDPDLWERIQRREPNAYLVLLYWDSEMFRRSTRKRRELEEGIEQKDYKALCKDILFLHPERYTIAKDTLSHLRNWQGLFIKTYGIAEQKHYKTMYEGLLYGDPKLRILRILWTTIYNDHNAAIKEAQNGKH
;
A
#
# COMPACT_ATOMS: atom_id res chain seq x y z
N ILE A 1 6.89 -10.38 -0.36
CA ILE A 1 8.09 -11.10 0.15
C ILE A 1 8.38 -12.36 -0.63
N ARG A 2 7.42 -13.28 -0.81
CA ARG A 2 7.63 -14.50 -1.60
C ARG A 2 8.09 -14.20 -3.04
N ASP A 3 7.52 -13.19 -3.66
CA ASP A 3 7.90 -12.73 -5.01
C ASP A 3 9.34 -12.18 -5.01
N SER A 4 9.69 -11.37 -4.00
CA SER A 4 11.06 -10.90 -3.81
C SER A 4 12.03 -12.06 -3.51
N LEU A 5 11.58 -13.11 -2.82
CA LEU A 5 12.37 -14.31 -2.56
C LEU A 5 12.73 -15.02 -3.88
N CYS A 6 11.75 -15.23 -4.76
CA CYS A 6 11.98 -15.83 -6.07
C CYS A 6 12.93 -14.98 -6.92
N MET A 7 12.69 -13.67 -6.97
CA MET A 7 13.55 -12.72 -7.68
C MET A 7 15.00 -12.75 -7.14
N SER A 8 15.15 -12.71 -5.81
CA SER A 8 16.47 -12.77 -5.18
C SER A 8 17.22 -14.05 -5.52
N HIS A 9 16.50 -15.19 -5.56
CA HIS A 9 17.11 -16.46 -5.96
C HIS A 9 17.54 -16.45 -7.42
N ILE A 10 16.70 -15.97 -8.34
CA ILE A 10 17.03 -15.86 -9.76
C ILE A 10 18.29 -15.01 -9.95
N VAL A 11 18.33 -13.82 -9.34
CA VAL A 11 19.49 -12.92 -9.44
C VAL A 11 20.75 -13.57 -8.84
N TYR A 12 20.62 -14.23 -7.70
CA TYR A 12 21.74 -14.94 -7.07
C TYR A 12 22.26 -16.09 -7.94
N ASP A 13 21.38 -16.86 -8.56
CA ASP A 13 21.71 -17.95 -9.48
C ASP A 13 22.48 -17.43 -10.71
N LEU A 14 22.02 -16.32 -11.30
CA LEU A 14 22.70 -15.65 -12.42
C LEU A 14 24.12 -15.14 -12.02
N ILE A 15 24.30 -14.70 -10.79
CA ILE A 15 25.64 -14.33 -10.28
C ILE A 15 26.54 -15.58 -10.21
N LEU A 16 26.02 -16.68 -9.67
CA LEU A 16 26.80 -17.93 -9.56
C LEU A 16 27.21 -18.50 -10.91
N HIS A 17 26.40 -18.26 -11.96
CA HIS A 17 26.71 -18.66 -13.34
C HIS A 17 27.59 -17.63 -14.09
N GLY A 18 27.96 -16.52 -13.44
CA GLY A 18 28.78 -15.48 -14.05
C GLY A 18 28.06 -14.57 -15.04
N GLU A 19 26.73 -14.65 -15.11
CA GLU A 19 25.92 -13.83 -16.02
C GLU A 19 25.70 -12.40 -15.49
N ILE A 20 25.77 -12.21 -14.16
CA ILE A 20 25.68 -10.90 -13.50
C ILE A 20 26.94 -10.67 -12.65
N ASN A 21 27.53 -9.49 -12.78
CA ASN A 21 28.62 -9.09 -11.92
C ASN A 21 28.09 -8.64 -10.55
N ALA A 22 28.36 -9.42 -9.52
CA ALA A 22 27.92 -9.14 -8.16
C ALA A 22 28.35 -7.75 -7.64
N LYS A 23 29.51 -7.23 -8.05
CA LYS A 23 30.01 -5.91 -7.64
C LYS A 23 29.15 -4.74 -8.15
N GLN A 24 28.33 -4.98 -9.18
CA GLN A 24 27.41 -3.98 -9.73
C GLN A 24 26.00 -4.07 -9.12
N LEU A 25 25.78 -5.05 -8.22
CA LEU A 25 24.48 -5.28 -7.60
C LEU A 25 24.46 -4.72 -6.19
N THR A 26 23.46 -3.90 -5.91
CA THR A 26 23.09 -3.52 -4.55
C THR A 26 21.72 -4.10 -4.22
N VAL A 27 21.64 -4.95 -3.21
CA VAL A 27 20.38 -5.48 -2.69
C VAL A 27 19.85 -4.54 -1.62
N LEU A 28 18.59 -4.16 -1.73
CA LEU A 28 17.94 -3.23 -0.81
C LEU A 28 16.91 -3.97 0.05
N PHE A 29 17.03 -3.83 1.34
CA PHE A 29 15.98 -4.21 2.29
C PHE A 29 15.61 -2.98 3.12
N VAL A 30 14.41 -2.47 2.88
CA VAL A 30 13.85 -1.39 3.69
C VAL A 30 12.95 -2.03 4.73
N ASP A 31 13.41 -1.94 5.95
CA ASP A 31 12.82 -2.56 7.11
C ASP A 31 11.71 -1.66 7.68
N GLU A 32 10.52 -2.20 7.72
CA GLU A 32 9.31 -1.46 8.12
C GLU A 32 9.02 -1.55 9.62
N GLU A 33 10.01 -1.92 10.48
CA GLU A 33 9.87 -2.11 11.93
C GLU A 33 8.90 -3.25 12.28
N SER A 34 7.67 -3.16 11.78
CA SER A 34 6.58 -4.10 12.06
C SER A 34 6.59 -5.28 11.08
N ILE A 35 7.50 -6.20 11.25
CA ILE A 35 7.60 -7.43 10.45
C ILE A 35 7.67 -8.66 11.36
N TYR A 36 7.27 -9.81 10.83
CA TYR A 36 7.45 -11.08 11.51
C TYR A 36 8.92 -11.46 11.63
N GLU A 37 9.32 -12.09 12.73
CA GLU A 37 10.69 -12.52 12.96
C GLU A 37 11.21 -13.45 11.85
N SER A 38 10.38 -14.36 11.35
CA SER A 38 10.75 -15.24 10.24
C SER A 38 11.08 -14.49 8.93
N MET A 39 10.54 -13.28 8.75
CA MET A 39 10.88 -12.41 7.62
C MET A 39 12.26 -11.76 7.81
N GLU A 40 12.54 -11.29 9.01
CA GLU A 40 13.85 -10.74 9.36
C GLU A 40 14.93 -11.81 9.19
N GLN A 41 14.71 -13.00 9.75
CA GLN A 41 15.62 -14.13 9.61
C GLN A 41 15.88 -14.51 8.14
N MET A 42 14.84 -14.46 7.30
CA MET A 42 15.00 -14.69 5.86
C MET A 42 15.86 -13.60 5.22
N ALA A 43 15.61 -12.33 5.52
CA ALA A 43 16.40 -11.22 4.98
C ALA A 43 17.88 -11.32 5.42
N MET A 44 18.13 -11.72 6.68
CA MET A 44 19.49 -11.98 7.20
C MET A 44 20.20 -13.10 6.44
N ARG A 45 19.49 -14.20 6.13
CA ARG A 45 20.06 -15.29 5.32
C ARG A 45 20.42 -14.83 3.92
N TRP A 46 19.55 -14.04 3.27
CA TRP A 46 19.83 -13.51 1.94
C TRP A 46 20.94 -12.46 1.95
N ARG A 47 21.00 -11.62 2.99
CA ARG A 47 22.15 -10.71 3.19
C ARG A 47 23.47 -11.49 3.21
N LYS A 48 23.56 -12.56 4.01
CA LYS A 48 24.75 -13.39 4.08
C LYS A 48 25.14 -13.97 2.73
N ARG A 49 24.15 -14.48 1.97
CA ARG A 49 24.38 -15.06 0.63
C ARG A 49 24.88 -14.03 -0.38
N PHE A 50 24.22 -12.88 -0.50
CA PHE A 50 24.64 -11.84 -1.44
C PHE A 50 26.01 -11.27 -1.11
N MET A 51 26.29 -11.03 0.16
CA MET A 51 27.60 -10.55 0.59
C MET A 51 28.71 -11.59 0.33
N SER A 52 28.44 -12.88 0.44
CA SER A 52 29.45 -13.93 0.18
C SER A 52 29.87 -14.02 -1.30
N VAL A 53 29.08 -13.51 -2.22
CA VAL A 53 29.41 -13.41 -3.65
C VAL A 53 29.89 -12.02 -4.06
N GLY A 54 30.06 -11.11 -3.10
CA GLY A 54 30.61 -9.76 -3.31
C GLY A 54 29.58 -8.71 -3.74
N ALA A 55 28.29 -8.98 -3.62
CA ALA A 55 27.25 -7.98 -3.80
C ALA A 55 27.10 -7.10 -2.55
N GLU A 56 26.72 -5.85 -2.75
CA GLU A 56 26.39 -4.95 -1.66
C GLU A 56 24.99 -5.25 -1.12
N PHE A 57 24.80 -5.24 0.20
CA PHE A 57 23.49 -5.37 0.83
C PHE A 57 23.25 -4.20 1.80
N ARG A 58 22.26 -3.38 1.50
CA ARG A 58 21.85 -2.23 2.30
C ARG A 58 20.55 -2.52 3.05
N TRP A 59 20.64 -2.52 4.37
CA TRP A 59 19.49 -2.67 5.26
C TRP A 59 19.14 -1.32 5.86
N TYR A 60 17.97 -0.81 5.52
CA TYR A 60 17.52 0.51 5.96
C TYR A 60 16.47 0.39 7.06
N CYS A 61 16.72 1.03 8.20
CA CYS A 61 15.74 1.27 9.27
C CYS A 61 15.53 2.79 9.37
N LEU A 62 14.64 3.31 8.54
CA LEU A 62 14.46 4.76 8.37
C LEU A 62 13.05 5.19 8.85
N PRO A 63 12.90 6.43 9.34
CA PRO A 63 11.63 6.97 9.78
C PRO A 63 10.74 7.35 8.58
N LEU A 64 10.20 6.34 7.89
CA LEU A 64 9.34 6.49 6.72
C LEU A 64 7.86 6.46 7.13
N LYS A 65 7.05 7.28 6.47
CA LYS A 65 5.62 7.29 6.71
C LYS A 65 4.91 6.14 6.01
N GLN A 66 3.96 5.57 6.73
CA GLN A 66 2.92 4.71 6.18
C GLN A 66 1.57 5.32 6.49
N VAL A 67 0.63 5.21 5.56
CA VAL A 67 -0.75 5.60 5.82
C VAL A 67 -1.42 4.49 6.61
N SER A 68 -1.91 4.83 7.79
CA SER A 68 -2.55 3.88 8.69
C SER A 68 -4.00 4.25 8.99
N ILE A 69 -4.90 3.29 8.82
CA ILE A 69 -6.30 3.48 9.17
C ILE A 69 -6.51 3.63 10.70
N LEU A 70 -5.60 3.09 11.51
CA LEU A 70 -5.68 3.19 12.96
C LEU A 70 -5.50 4.62 13.46
N HIS A 71 -4.78 5.44 12.72
CA HIS A 71 -4.53 6.83 13.04
C HIS A 71 -5.65 7.79 12.60
N HIS A 72 -6.62 7.33 11.83
CA HIS A 72 -7.81 8.12 11.53
C HIS A 72 -8.54 8.59 12.79
N LEU A 73 -8.53 7.76 13.83
CA LEU A 73 -9.15 8.09 15.11
C LEU A 73 -8.42 9.22 15.85
N GLN A 74 -7.18 9.52 15.47
CA GLN A 74 -6.32 10.54 16.10
C GLN A 74 -6.10 11.76 15.20
N ASN A 75 -6.80 11.85 14.06
CA ASN A 75 -6.60 12.91 13.05
C ASN A 75 -5.19 12.96 12.43
N ASP A 76 -4.35 11.98 12.68
CA ASP A 76 -3.05 11.80 12.04
C ASP A 76 -2.98 10.43 11.39
N GLU A 77 -3.11 10.39 10.06
CA GLU A 77 -3.11 9.15 9.26
C GLU A 77 -1.71 8.57 9.04
N ARG A 78 -0.70 9.12 9.70
CA ARG A 78 0.70 8.75 9.49
C ARG A 78 1.19 7.87 10.60
N TRP A 79 1.52 6.65 10.28
CA TRP A 79 2.39 5.82 11.11
C TRP A 79 3.83 5.94 10.60
N ILE A 80 4.77 6.23 11.49
CA ILE A 80 6.18 6.42 11.13
C ILE A 80 6.96 5.20 11.61
N THR A 81 7.59 4.48 10.69
CA THR A 81 8.50 3.37 11.01
C THR A 81 9.73 3.92 11.71
N TRP A 82 10.29 3.20 12.67
CA TRP A 82 11.51 3.59 13.38
C TRP A 82 11.48 5.05 13.86
N GLU A 83 10.33 5.48 14.37
CA GLU A 83 10.07 6.86 14.75
C GLU A 83 11.02 7.29 15.86
N PRO A 84 11.80 8.38 15.65
CA PRO A 84 12.69 8.91 16.68
C PRO A 84 11.93 9.38 17.92
N GLY A 85 12.49 9.12 19.08
CA GLY A 85 11.84 9.41 20.37
C GLY A 85 10.88 8.32 20.86
N LYS A 86 10.67 7.25 20.06
CA LYS A 86 9.87 6.09 20.45
C LYS A 86 10.67 4.78 20.51
N GLU A 87 11.98 4.88 20.68
CA GLU A 87 12.92 3.74 20.68
C GLU A 87 12.57 2.70 21.74
N ASN A 88 12.02 3.13 22.85
CA ASN A 88 11.59 2.28 23.97
C ASN A 88 10.36 1.42 23.68
N VAL A 89 9.60 1.78 22.66
CA VAL A 89 8.38 1.05 22.23
C VAL A 89 8.49 0.48 20.82
N TRP A 90 9.62 0.63 20.15
CA TRP A 90 9.83 -0.05 18.87
C TRP A 90 9.57 -1.56 19.00
N MET A 91 8.97 -2.15 18.02
CA MET A 91 8.58 -3.58 18.05
C MET A 91 9.77 -4.51 18.15
N ARG A 92 10.95 -4.04 17.75
CA ARG A 92 12.24 -4.72 17.86
C ARG A 92 13.38 -3.70 17.72
N GLN A 93 14.57 -4.11 18.05
CA GLN A 93 15.74 -3.27 17.81
C GLN A 93 16.26 -3.47 16.40
N PRO A 94 16.68 -2.40 15.70
CA PRO A 94 17.31 -2.52 14.40
C PRO A 94 18.66 -3.24 14.54
N PRO A 95 19.08 -4.07 13.57
CA PRO A 95 20.42 -4.66 13.60
C PRO A 95 21.52 -3.60 13.65
N ASP A 96 22.64 -3.90 14.30
CA ASP A 96 23.75 -2.93 14.48
C ASP A 96 24.31 -2.39 13.16
N PHE A 97 24.26 -3.20 12.11
CA PHE A 97 24.71 -2.82 10.77
C PHE A 97 23.64 -2.06 9.96
N ALA A 98 22.46 -1.85 10.50
CA ALA A 98 21.39 -1.16 9.79
C ALA A 98 21.70 0.31 9.55
N ILE A 99 21.35 0.79 8.38
CA ILE A 99 21.48 2.20 8.00
C ILE A 99 20.28 2.95 8.56
N ARG A 100 20.51 3.79 9.57
CA ARG A 100 19.47 4.56 10.28
C ARG A 100 19.34 6.00 9.81
N TYR A 101 20.17 6.42 8.91
CA TYR A 101 20.19 7.78 8.37
C TYR A 101 20.33 7.76 6.85
N SER A 102 19.71 8.71 6.21
CA SER A 102 19.88 8.94 4.77
C SER A 102 19.87 10.45 4.48
N PRO A 103 20.81 10.95 3.67
CA PRO A 103 20.82 12.37 3.28
C PRO A 103 19.62 12.77 2.43
N TYR A 104 18.86 11.80 1.93
CA TYR A 104 17.64 12.04 1.17
C TYR A 104 16.41 12.30 2.03
N LEU A 105 16.51 12.11 3.37
CA LEU A 105 15.43 12.25 4.34
C LEU A 105 15.79 13.38 5.33
N SER A 106 15.08 14.51 5.27
CA SER A 106 15.38 15.68 6.08
C SER A 106 14.69 15.65 7.44
N TYR A 107 13.50 15.01 7.53
CA TYR A 107 12.75 14.86 8.78
C TYR A 107 11.92 13.57 8.79
N PRO A 108 11.57 13.07 9.99
CA PRO A 108 10.77 11.86 10.14
C PRO A 108 9.41 11.96 9.44
N GLY A 109 9.03 10.91 8.72
CA GLY A 109 7.74 10.87 8.02
C GLY A 109 7.62 11.77 6.78
N GLU A 110 8.73 12.38 6.32
CA GLU A 110 8.76 13.17 5.08
C GLU A 110 8.36 12.32 3.87
N MET A 111 8.87 11.11 3.79
CA MET A 111 8.71 10.23 2.64
C MET A 111 8.07 8.91 3.04
N ASN A 112 7.37 8.31 2.09
CA ASN A 112 7.04 6.90 2.15
C ASN A 112 8.15 6.05 1.50
N TYR A 113 8.05 4.74 1.61
CA TYR A 113 8.99 3.78 1.00
C TYR A 113 9.25 4.05 -0.49
N GLN A 114 8.19 4.27 -1.26
CA GLN A 114 8.31 4.43 -2.71
C GLN A 114 9.06 5.72 -3.08
N THR A 115 8.67 6.84 -2.47
CA THR A 115 9.32 8.14 -2.74
C THR A 115 10.77 8.16 -2.27
N PHE A 116 11.07 7.46 -1.16
CA PHE A 116 12.45 7.28 -0.72
C PHE A 116 13.29 6.52 -1.75
N CYS A 117 12.81 5.37 -2.21
CA CYS A 117 13.52 4.57 -3.21
C CYS A 117 13.69 5.31 -4.54
N GLU A 118 12.70 6.05 -5.00
CA GLU A 118 12.77 6.84 -6.24
C GLU A 118 13.81 7.98 -6.14
N LYS A 119 13.97 8.56 -4.96
CA LYS A 119 14.96 9.64 -4.75
C LYS A 119 16.37 9.11 -4.51
N ALA A 120 16.49 8.07 -3.68
CA ALA A 120 17.80 7.53 -3.25
C ALA A 120 18.50 6.68 -4.32
N PHE A 121 17.74 6.07 -5.23
CA PHE A 121 18.26 5.13 -6.24
C PHE A 121 17.87 5.53 -7.66
N ARG A 122 17.89 6.82 -7.92
CA ARG A 122 17.46 7.41 -9.20
C ARG A 122 18.30 6.96 -10.40
N ASP A 123 19.59 6.74 -10.18
CA ASP A 123 20.57 6.54 -11.25
C ASP A 123 20.80 5.05 -11.59
N GLY A 124 20.05 4.15 -10.96
CA GLY A 124 20.17 2.72 -11.16
C GLY A 124 18.94 2.05 -11.76
N ILE A 125 19.12 0.85 -12.33
CA ILE A 125 18.01 -0.02 -12.70
C ILE A 125 17.51 -0.74 -11.44
N GLN A 126 16.25 -0.52 -11.09
CA GLN A 126 15.63 -1.14 -9.93
C GLN A 126 14.89 -2.43 -10.34
N LEU A 127 15.37 -3.57 -9.88
CA LEU A 127 14.63 -4.84 -10.01
C LEU A 127 13.55 -4.91 -8.93
N VAL A 128 12.29 -5.06 -9.32
CA VAL A 128 11.15 -5.09 -8.42
C VAL A 128 10.35 -6.38 -8.61
N GLY A 129 10.22 -7.17 -7.56
CA GLY A 129 9.42 -8.40 -7.55
C GLY A 129 7.92 -8.08 -7.50
N LEU A 130 7.37 -7.54 -8.59
CA LEU A 130 5.97 -7.16 -8.71
C LEU A 130 5.33 -7.96 -9.84
N ARG A 131 4.10 -8.48 -9.59
CA ARG A 131 3.35 -9.31 -10.55
C ARG A 131 2.02 -8.65 -10.94
N THR A 132 1.67 -8.76 -12.21
CA THR A 132 0.39 -8.26 -12.75
C THR A 132 -0.82 -8.96 -12.11
N ALA A 133 -0.69 -10.25 -11.83
CA ALA A 133 -1.76 -11.08 -11.23
C ALA A 133 -2.18 -10.65 -9.80
N GLU A 134 -1.42 -9.79 -9.12
CA GLU A 134 -1.74 -9.39 -7.75
C GLU A 134 -2.86 -8.36 -7.64
N SER A 135 -3.01 -7.49 -8.61
CA SER A 135 -4.11 -6.51 -8.65
C SER A 135 -4.24 -5.83 -10.01
N LEU A 136 -5.46 -5.35 -10.32
CA LEU A 136 -5.73 -4.57 -11.53
C LEU A 136 -4.86 -3.30 -11.60
N THR A 137 -4.57 -2.67 -10.46
CA THR A 137 -3.69 -1.49 -10.41
C THR A 137 -2.27 -1.85 -10.85
N ARG A 138 -1.72 -2.99 -10.38
CA ARG A 138 -0.39 -3.47 -10.79
C ARG A 138 -0.36 -3.87 -12.26
N TYR A 139 -1.40 -4.56 -12.73
CA TYR A 139 -1.56 -4.85 -14.14
C TYR A 139 -1.51 -3.58 -15.00
N LYS A 140 -2.31 -2.56 -14.66
CA LYS A 140 -2.33 -1.28 -15.38
C LYS A 140 -0.98 -0.56 -15.35
N CYS A 141 -0.28 -0.59 -14.22
CA CYS A 141 1.05 0.01 -14.10
C CYS A 141 2.07 -0.62 -15.07
N ILE A 142 2.01 -1.94 -15.24
CA ILE A 142 2.95 -2.67 -16.10
C ILE A 142 2.49 -2.65 -17.56
N ALA A 143 1.20 -2.85 -17.83
CA ALA A 143 0.65 -2.89 -19.19
C ALA A 143 0.74 -1.55 -19.93
N ASN A 144 0.76 -0.44 -19.20
CA ASN A 144 0.91 0.91 -19.77
C ASN A 144 2.37 1.29 -20.07
N THR A 145 3.34 0.42 -19.79
CA THR A 145 4.74 0.66 -20.14
C THR A 145 4.96 0.28 -21.61
N LYS A 146 5.36 1.25 -22.42
CA LYS A 146 5.61 1.05 -23.87
C LYS A 146 6.88 0.22 -24.17
N MET A 147 7.66 -0.08 -23.15
CA MET A 147 8.91 -0.84 -23.31
C MET A 147 8.82 -2.09 -22.43
N ASP A 148 9.14 -3.19 -23.03
CA ASP A 148 9.17 -4.53 -22.43
C ASP A 148 9.64 -4.56 -20.98
N ARG A 149 8.67 -4.44 -20.05
CA ARG A 149 8.89 -4.64 -18.61
C ARG A 149 9.73 -3.58 -17.89
N ILE A 150 10.13 -2.50 -18.58
CA ILE A 150 10.86 -1.37 -17.99
C ILE A 150 9.85 -0.26 -17.70
N GLY A 151 9.59 -0.01 -16.43
CA GLY A 151 8.73 1.06 -15.96
C GLY A 151 9.41 2.43 -16.02
N LYS A 152 8.63 3.49 -15.82
CA LYS A 152 9.17 4.83 -15.64
C LYS A 152 10.18 4.84 -14.49
N GLY A 153 11.32 5.49 -14.69
CA GLY A 153 12.37 5.62 -13.67
C GLY A 153 13.26 4.38 -13.52
N GLY A 154 13.47 3.60 -14.62
CA GLY A 154 14.40 2.48 -14.61
C GLY A 154 13.95 1.25 -13.80
N LYS A 155 12.64 1.10 -13.53
CA LYS A 155 12.11 -0.09 -12.86
C LYS A 155 11.92 -1.23 -13.85
N PHE A 156 12.47 -2.38 -13.51
CA PHE A 156 12.33 -3.62 -14.27
C PHE A 156 11.63 -4.68 -13.42
N TYR A 157 10.69 -5.42 -14.01
CA TYR A 157 9.83 -6.38 -13.33
C TYR A 157 10.08 -7.81 -13.86
N PRO A 158 11.09 -8.53 -13.36
CA PRO A 158 11.51 -9.81 -13.95
C PRO A 158 10.46 -10.92 -13.94
N ILE A 159 9.57 -10.89 -12.95
CA ILE A 159 8.54 -11.92 -12.72
C ILE A 159 7.12 -11.37 -12.90
N TYR A 160 6.95 -10.33 -13.72
CA TYR A 160 5.69 -9.60 -13.83
C TYR A 160 4.51 -10.47 -14.27
N ASP A 161 4.75 -11.47 -15.11
CA ASP A 161 3.78 -12.39 -15.71
C ASP A 161 3.53 -13.66 -14.87
N TRP A 162 4.25 -13.83 -13.76
CA TRP A 162 4.06 -15.01 -12.91
C TRP A 162 2.73 -14.98 -12.18
N THR A 163 2.07 -16.15 -12.15
CA THR A 163 0.90 -16.38 -11.31
C THR A 163 1.31 -16.72 -9.87
N ASP A 164 0.33 -16.79 -8.97
CA ASP A 164 0.57 -17.25 -7.60
C ASP A 164 1.07 -18.70 -7.57
N SER A 165 0.56 -19.53 -8.47
CA SER A 165 0.98 -20.92 -8.62
C SER A 165 2.43 -21.04 -9.09
N ASP A 166 2.87 -20.19 -10.00
CA ASP A 166 4.25 -20.20 -10.50
C ASP A 166 5.25 -19.87 -9.40
N VAL A 167 4.93 -18.88 -8.55
CA VAL A 167 5.76 -18.51 -7.39
C VAL A 167 5.92 -19.71 -6.44
N TRP A 168 4.81 -20.37 -6.05
CA TRP A 168 4.88 -21.51 -5.15
C TRP A 168 5.55 -22.74 -5.79
N LEU A 169 5.31 -22.97 -7.08
CA LEU A 169 5.98 -24.03 -7.84
C LEU A 169 7.48 -23.79 -7.88
N TYR A 170 7.93 -22.57 -8.16
CA TYR A 170 9.34 -22.21 -8.17
C TYR A 170 9.99 -22.42 -6.81
N ILE A 171 9.37 -21.95 -5.73
CA ILE A 171 9.84 -22.17 -4.35
C ILE A 171 10.00 -23.66 -4.06
N LYS A 172 9.02 -24.47 -4.46
CA LYS A 172 9.06 -25.92 -4.29
C LYS A 172 10.18 -26.59 -5.10
N LEU A 173 10.26 -26.29 -6.39
CA LEU A 173 11.25 -26.90 -7.31
C LEU A 173 12.69 -26.52 -6.93
N ARG A 174 12.90 -25.28 -6.50
CA ARG A 174 14.22 -24.81 -6.06
C ARG A 174 14.50 -25.09 -4.59
N LYS A 175 13.57 -25.72 -3.87
CA LYS A 175 13.65 -26.04 -2.44
C LYS A 175 14.01 -24.82 -1.58
N LEU A 176 13.42 -23.67 -1.90
CA LEU A 176 13.72 -22.42 -1.22
C LEU A 176 13.08 -22.41 0.17
N GLN A 177 13.87 -22.03 1.16
CA GLN A 177 13.33 -21.72 2.48
C GLN A 177 12.56 -20.40 2.42
N PHE A 178 11.32 -20.41 2.85
CA PHE A 178 10.47 -19.23 2.92
C PHE A 178 10.05 -18.97 4.39
N PRO A 179 9.56 -17.76 4.74
CA PRO A 179 9.17 -17.46 6.11
C PRO A 179 8.10 -18.41 6.63
N GLU A 180 8.32 -19.03 7.77
CA GLU A 180 7.43 -19.98 8.42
C GLU A 180 6.02 -19.44 8.63
N ILE A 181 5.89 -18.14 8.84
CA ILE A 181 4.61 -17.49 9.05
C ILE A 181 3.60 -17.77 7.94
N TYR A 182 4.02 -18.04 6.70
CA TYR A 182 3.10 -18.43 5.63
C TYR A 182 2.36 -19.74 5.97
N MET A 183 3.03 -20.69 6.62
CA MET A 183 2.41 -21.95 7.03
C MET A 183 1.44 -21.73 8.20
N ARG A 184 1.88 -20.98 9.20
CA ARG A 184 1.03 -20.65 10.37
C ARG A 184 -0.24 -19.91 9.95
N LEU A 185 -0.14 -18.94 9.04
CA LEU A 185 -1.30 -18.23 8.49
C LEU A 185 -2.23 -19.17 7.70
N TYR A 186 -1.67 -20.08 6.92
CA TYR A 186 -2.45 -21.05 6.18
C TYR A 186 -3.19 -22.02 7.11
N GLU A 187 -2.54 -22.53 8.14
CA GLU A 187 -3.11 -23.39 9.18
C GLU A 187 -4.20 -22.67 9.99
N ALA A 188 -4.03 -21.37 10.24
CA ALA A 188 -5.06 -20.50 10.83
C ALA A 188 -6.24 -20.21 9.89
N GLY A 189 -6.25 -20.74 8.66
CA GLY A 189 -7.37 -20.61 7.72
C GLY A 189 -7.28 -19.44 6.74
N VAL A 190 -6.15 -18.75 6.66
CA VAL A 190 -5.96 -17.69 5.65
C VAL A 190 -5.88 -18.31 4.26
N ARG A 191 -6.76 -17.87 3.36
CA ARG A 191 -6.81 -18.37 1.98
C ARG A 191 -5.50 -18.10 1.24
N LYS A 192 -5.07 -19.01 0.36
CA LYS A 192 -3.81 -18.91 -0.42
C LYS A 192 -3.62 -17.56 -1.11
N ASN A 193 -4.66 -17.01 -1.73
CA ASN A 193 -4.63 -15.71 -2.40
C ASN A 193 -4.55 -14.51 -1.45
N ALA A 194 -4.88 -14.71 -0.18
CA ALA A 194 -4.81 -13.70 0.89
C ALA A 194 -3.53 -13.80 1.72
N LEU A 195 -2.68 -14.81 1.49
CA LEU A 195 -1.38 -14.96 2.14
C LEU A 195 -0.41 -13.86 1.68
N ARG A 196 -0.56 -12.68 2.26
CA ARG A 196 0.28 -11.50 1.98
C ARG A 196 0.93 -11.03 3.27
N LEU A 197 2.25 -10.91 3.23
CA LEU A 197 3.00 -10.31 4.31
C LEU A 197 3.30 -8.86 3.90
N CYS A 198 2.59 -7.94 4.51
CA CYS A 198 2.72 -6.49 4.31
C CYS A 198 2.93 -5.84 5.68
N ALA A 199 3.38 -4.61 5.68
CA ALA A 199 3.42 -3.79 6.90
C ALA A 199 2.04 -3.75 7.57
N PHE A 200 1.97 -4.02 8.88
CA PHE A 200 0.72 -4.23 9.60
C PHE A 200 -0.18 -3.00 9.63
N PHE A 201 0.40 -1.81 9.61
CA PHE A 201 -0.34 -0.56 9.75
C PHE A 201 -0.79 0.06 8.43
N GLY A 202 -0.37 -0.52 7.29
CA GLY A 202 -0.85 -0.06 6.00
C GLY A 202 -2.37 -0.24 5.86
N ASP A 203 -3.05 0.69 5.21
CA ASP A 203 -4.51 0.70 5.00
C ASP A 203 -5.10 -0.59 4.39
N THR A 204 -4.27 -1.35 3.67
CA THR A 204 -4.67 -2.64 3.06
C THR A 204 -4.30 -3.85 3.91
N SER A 205 -3.51 -3.67 4.95
CA SER A 205 -2.89 -4.74 5.74
C SER A 205 -3.48 -4.85 7.14
N THR A 206 -4.18 -3.82 7.59
CA THR A 206 -4.79 -3.77 8.92
C THR A 206 -5.65 -5.01 9.23
N GLN A 207 -6.27 -5.56 8.19
CA GLN A 207 -7.00 -6.82 8.31
C GLN A 207 -6.11 -8.01 8.72
N GLY A 208 -4.81 -7.92 8.46
CA GLY A 208 -3.83 -8.93 8.87
C GLY A 208 -3.57 -8.95 10.38
N LEU A 209 -3.84 -7.86 11.10
CA LEU A 209 -3.61 -7.76 12.55
C LEU A 209 -4.38 -8.82 13.36
N ARG A 210 -5.57 -9.18 12.92
CA ARG A 210 -6.32 -10.29 13.55
C ARG A 210 -5.52 -11.58 13.54
N TRP A 211 -4.94 -11.89 12.39
CA TRP A 211 -4.16 -13.12 12.23
C TRP A 211 -2.86 -13.10 13.04
N VAL A 212 -2.27 -11.91 13.24
CA VAL A 212 -1.09 -11.79 14.12
C VAL A 212 -1.43 -12.21 15.53
N ALA A 213 -2.54 -11.75 16.08
CA ALA A 213 -2.96 -12.12 17.42
C ALA A 213 -3.14 -13.64 17.61
N GLU A 214 -3.56 -14.34 16.55
CA GLU A 214 -3.77 -15.79 16.57
C GLU A 214 -2.47 -16.59 16.31
N THR A 215 -1.56 -16.07 15.47
CA THR A 215 -0.40 -16.81 14.96
C THR A 215 0.93 -16.43 15.60
N ASP A 216 1.02 -15.25 16.23
CA ASP A 216 2.22 -14.71 16.86
C ASP A 216 1.84 -13.78 18.04
N PRO A 217 1.44 -14.33 19.20
CA PRO A 217 1.01 -13.56 20.36
C PRO A 217 2.09 -12.60 20.89
N ASP A 218 3.36 -12.98 20.83
CA ASP A 218 4.48 -12.15 21.28
C ASP A 218 4.65 -10.90 20.38
N LEU A 219 4.49 -11.07 19.07
CA LEU A 219 4.47 -9.96 18.13
C LEU A 219 3.21 -9.09 18.38
N TRP A 220 2.09 -9.70 18.67
CA TRP A 220 0.86 -8.99 18.97
C TRP A 220 1.00 -8.07 20.20
N GLU A 221 1.64 -8.55 21.27
CA GLU A 221 1.92 -7.74 22.45
C GLU A 221 2.81 -6.53 22.11
N ARG A 222 3.85 -6.74 21.31
CA ARG A 222 4.72 -5.66 20.84
C ARG A 222 3.98 -4.64 19.97
N ILE A 223 3.08 -5.11 19.12
CA ILE A 223 2.21 -4.26 18.31
C ILE A 223 1.32 -3.39 19.19
N GLN A 224 0.67 -3.98 20.20
CA GLN A 224 -0.19 -3.22 21.11
C GLN A 224 0.57 -2.17 21.93
N ARG A 225 1.81 -2.48 22.33
CA ARG A 225 2.68 -1.54 23.04
C ARG A 225 3.07 -0.36 22.15
N ARG A 226 3.36 -0.61 20.87
CA ARG A 226 3.76 0.39 19.87
C ARG A 226 2.56 1.21 19.38
N GLU A 227 1.42 0.56 19.21
CA GLU A 227 0.19 1.14 18.67
C GLU A 227 -1.03 0.59 19.43
N PRO A 228 -1.44 1.25 20.52
CA PRO A 228 -2.56 0.81 21.36
C PRO A 228 -3.88 0.65 20.59
N ASN A 229 -4.11 1.47 19.56
CA ASN A 229 -5.30 1.38 18.73
C ASN A 229 -5.41 0.09 17.90
N ALA A 230 -4.33 -0.69 17.79
CA ALA A 230 -4.36 -1.98 17.11
C ALA A 230 -5.40 -2.94 17.73
N TYR A 231 -5.66 -2.81 19.03
CA TYR A 231 -6.69 -3.59 19.73
C TYR A 231 -8.10 -3.38 19.18
N LEU A 232 -8.39 -2.18 18.68
CA LEU A 232 -9.70 -1.87 18.09
C LEU A 232 -9.99 -2.71 16.84
N VAL A 233 -8.96 -3.16 16.14
CA VAL A 233 -9.12 -4.07 14.99
C VAL A 233 -9.73 -5.39 15.42
N LEU A 234 -9.31 -5.96 16.55
CA LEU A 234 -9.88 -7.21 17.06
C LEU A 234 -11.33 -7.04 17.49
N LEU A 235 -11.65 -5.93 18.17
CA LEU A 235 -12.99 -5.66 18.68
C LEU A 235 -14.00 -5.40 17.55
N TYR A 236 -13.58 -4.66 16.52
CA TYR A 236 -14.46 -4.15 15.48
C TYR A 236 -14.20 -4.74 14.10
N TRP A 237 -13.43 -5.84 14.04
CA TRP A 237 -13.07 -6.51 12.77
C TRP A 237 -14.26 -6.80 11.86
N ASP A 238 -15.37 -7.27 12.43
CA ASP A 238 -16.58 -7.64 11.72
C ASP A 238 -17.55 -6.46 11.52
N SER A 239 -17.21 -5.31 12.09
CA SER A 239 -18.01 -4.08 11.98
C SER A 239 -17.79 -3.37 10.65
N GLU A 240 -18.68 -2.45 10.31
CA GLU A 240 -18.58 -1.60 9.11
C GLU A 240 -17.33 -0.70 9.11
N MET A 241 -16.75 -0.43 10.30
CA MET A 241 -15.52 0.34 10.42
C MET A 241 -14.37 -0.29 9.60
N PHE A 242 -14.25 -1.62 9.59
CA PHE A 242 -13.18 -2.35 8.90
C PHE A 242 -13.67 -3.16 7.70
N ARG A 243 -14.94 -3.50 7.64
CA ARG A 243 -15.55 -4.18 6.49
C ARG A 243 -16.29 -3.18 5.62
N ARG A 244 -15.77 -2.90 4.45
CA ARG A 244 -16.54 -2.26 3.37
C ARG A 244 -17.49 -3.29 2.75
N SER A 245 -18.59 -3.60 3.41
CA SER A 245 -19.63 -4.46 2.84
C SER A 245 -20.51 -3.62 1.92
N THR A 246 -20.34 -3.79 0.61
CA THR A 246 -21.23 -3.20 -0.41
C THR A 246 -22.70 -3.64 -0.27
N ARG A 247 -22.98 -4.77 0.37
CA ARG A 247 -24.33 -5.31 0.53
C ARG A 247 -25.09 -4.62 1.65
N LYS A 248 -24.52 -4.52 2.85
CA LYS A 248 -25.13 -3.78 3.98
C LYS A 248 -25.32 -2.30 3.70
N ARG A 249 -24.43 -1.73 2.90
CA ARG A 249 -24.51 -0.35 2.48
C ARG A 249 -25.73 -0.09 1.60
N ARG A 250 -26.10 -0.99 0.70
CA ARG A 250 -27.34 -0.90 -0.10
C ARG A 250 -28.58 -1.00 0.77
N GLU A 251 -28.60 -1.92 1.73
CA GLU A 251 -29.74 -2.10 2.64
C GLU A 251 -29.97 -0.89 3.56
N LEU A 252 -28.92 -0.18 3.98
CA LEU A 252 -29.01 1.09 4.71
C LEU A 252 -29.42 2.27 3.83
N GLU A 253 -29.10 2.21 2.53
CA GLU A 253 -29.40 3.26 1.56
C GLU A 253 -30.87 3.27 1.14
N GLU A 254 -31.54 2.13 1.14
CA GLU A 254 -32.98 1.99 0.77
C GLU A 254 -33.92 2.60 1.83
N GLY A 255 -33.45 2.89 3.04
CA GLY A 255 -34.24 3.48 4.14
C GLY A 255 -33.92 4.93 4.48
N ILE A 256 -33.06 5.63 3.74
CA ILE A 256 -32.62 6.99 4.09
C ILE A 256 -33.25 8.03 3.15
N GLU A 257 -34.05 8.93 3.74
CA GLU A 257 -34.51 10.18 3.12
C GLU A 257 -33.41 10.90 2.33
N GLN A 258 -33.77 11.62 1.28
CA GLN A 258 -32.85 12.43 0.46
C GLN A 258 -32.03 13.40 1.33
N LYS A 259 -30.79 13.03 1.65
CA LYS A 259 -29.88 13.89 2.40
C LYS A 259 -29.22 14.90 1.45
N ASP A 260 -29.09 16.14 1.92
CA ASP A 260 -28.25 17.12 1.23
C ASP A 260 -26.76 16.84 1.50
N TYR A 261 -26.16 16.00 0.66
CA TYR A 261 -24.76 15.62 0.78
C TYR A 261 -23.80 16.79 0.58
N LYS A 262 -24.22 17.86 -0.10
CA LYS A 262 -23.43 19.08 -0.26
C LYS A 262 -23.31 19.83 1.06
N ALA A 263 -24.41 19.95 1.83
CA ALA A 263 -24.38 20.52 3.17
C ALA A 263 -23.54 19.66 4.10
N LEU A 264 -23.72 18.32 4.10
CA LEU A 264 -22.95 17.39 4.91
C LEU A 264 -21.43 17.45 4.63
N CYS A 265 -21.00 17.65 3.39
CA CYS A 265 -19.59 17.87 3.07
C CYS A 265 -19.03 19.14 3.73
N LYS A 266 -19.83 20.23 3.78
CA LYS A 266 -19.44 21.47 4.44
C LYS A 266 -19.33 21.29 5.96
N ASP A 267 -20.26 20.57 6.57
CA ASP A 267 -20.29 20.29 7.99
C ASP A 267 -19.06 19.48 8.43
N ILE A 268 -18.70 18.44 7.66
CA ILE A 268 -17.47 17.68 7.94
C ILE A 268 -16.21 18.56 7.83
N LEU A 269 -16.12 19.40 6.82
CA LEU A 269 -14.96 20.29 6.66
C LEU A 269 -14.90 21.36 7.76
N PHE A 270 -16.03 21.75 8.31
CA PHE A 270 -16.11 22.65 9.47
C PHE A 270 -15.65 21.94 10.75
N LEU A 271 -16.08 20.71 10.97
CA LEU A 271 -15.71 19.90 12.15
C LEU A 271 -14.27 19.37 12.08
N HIS A 272 -13.74 19.15 10.88
CA HIS A 272 -12.44 18.56 10.61
C HIS A 272 -11.63 19.41 9.61
N PRO A 273 -11.16 20.62 10.02
CA PRO A 273 -10.45 21.52 9.12
C PRO A 273 -9.14 20.94 8.56
N GLU A 274 -8.53 19.97 9.26
CA GLU A 274 -7.36 19.23 8.76
C GLU A 274 -7.65 18.43 7.48
N ARG A 275 -8.89 18.01 7.26
CA ARG A 275 -9.34 17.33 6.03
C ARG A 275 -9.48 18.27 4.84
N TYR A 276 -9.36 19.57 5.08
CA TYR A 276 -9.38 20.57 4.01
C TYR A 276 -8.21 20.43 3.05
N THR A 277 -7.06 19.95 3.52
CA THR A 277 -5.89 19.70 2.66
C THR A 277 -6.16 18.56 1.67
N ILE A 278 -6.83 17.50 2.12
CA ILE A 278 -7.30 16.39 1.27
C ILE A 278 -8.37 16.91 0.30
N ALA A 279 -9.25 17.76 0.78
CA ALA A 279 -10.31 18.39 -0.01
C ALA A 279 -9.76 19.43 -0.99
N LYS A 280 -8.68 20.15 -0.66
CA LYS A 280 -8.14 21.25 -1.49
C LYS A 280 -7.66 20.76 -2.85
N ASP A 281 -6.88 19.70 -2.91
CA ASP A 281 -6.42 19.12 -4.17
C ASP A 281 -7.60 18.49 -4.94
N THR A 282 -8.53 17.88 -4.22
CA THR A 282 -9.75 17.32 -4.79
C THR A 282 -10.71 18.40 -5.24
N LEU A 283 -10.91 19.47 -4.46
CA LEU A 283 -11.76 20.59 -4.82
C LEU A 283 -11.17 21.43 -5.97
N SER A 284 -9.85 21.51 -6.11
CA SER A 284 -9.24 22.16 -7.28
C SER A 284 -9.52 21.35 -8.55
N HIS A 285 -9.41 20.04 -8.49
CA HIS A 285 -9.80 19.15 -9.59
C HIS A 285 -11.31 19.17 -9.81
N LEU A 286 -12.13 19.08 -8.76
CA LEU A 286 -13.58 19.19 -8.86
C LEU A 286 -14.06 20.56 -9.36
N ARG A 287 -13.41 21.66 -8.98
CA ARG A 287 -13.72 22.98 -9.52
C ARG A 287 -13.44 23.06 -11.03
N ASN A 288 -12.35 22.51 -11.49
CA ASN A 288 -12.06 22.46 -12.92
C ASN A 288 -13.08 21.58 -13.66
N TRP A 289 -13.42 20.42 -13.11
CA TRP A 289 -14.42 19.50 -13.71
C TRP A 289 -15.85 19.97 -13.46
N GLN A 290 -16.20 20.51 -12.28
CA GLN A 290 -17.51 21.11 -12.03
C GLN A 290 -17.72 22.37 -12.88
N GLY A 291 -16.67 23.19 -13.07
CA GLY A 291 -16.73 24.32 -13.97
C GLY A 291 -17.07 23.89 -15.39
N LEU A 292 -16.46 22.78 -15.86
CA LEU A 292 -16.73 22.20 -17.16
C LEU A 292 -18.12 21.55 -17.20
N PHE A 293 -18.50 20.79 -16.18
CA PHE A 293 -19.77 20.07 -16.06
C PHE A 293 -20.94 21.04 -15.87
N ILE A 294 -20.82 22.04 -14.98
CA ILE A 294 -21.82 23.09 -14.79
C ILE A 294 -21.97 23.96 -16.03
N LYS A 295 -20.88 24.25 -16.71
CA LYS A 295 -20.89 25.04 -17.96
C LYS A 295 -21.54 24.28 -19.13
N THR A 296 -21.45 22.95 -19.12
CA THR A 296 -21.96 22.09 -20.21
C THR A 296 -23.34 21.53 -19.91
N TYR A 297 -23.66 21.17 -18.64
CA TYR A 297 -24.85 20.39 -18.25
C TYR A 297 -25.67 20.94 -17.07
N GLY A 298 -25.25 22.04 -16.48
CA GLY A 298 -26.06 22.81 -15.54
C GLY A 298 -25.95 22.52 -14.05
N ILE A 299 -25.77 21.31 -13.52
CA ILE A 299 -25.72 21.05 -12.06
C ILE A 299 -24.99 19.73 -11.72
N ALA A 300 -24.07 19.75 -10.73
CA ALA A 300 -23.50 18.54 -10.14
C ALA A 300 -24.57 17.77 -9.34
N GLU A 301 -24.74 16.49 -9.62
CA GLU A 301 -25.75 15.66 -8.99
C GLU A 301 -25.40 15.29 -7.54
N GLN A 302 -26.40 15.06 -6.72
CA GLN A 302 -26.25 14.63 -5.30
C GLN A 302 -25.39 13.38 -5.14
N LYS A 303 -25.39 12.45 -6.11
CA LYS A 303 -24.54 11.26 -6.09
C LYS A 303 -23.05 11.58 -6.04
N HIS A 304 -22.61 12.69 -6.65
CA HIS A 304 -21.22 13.13 -6.64
C HIS A 304 -20.83 13.66 -5.25
N TYR A 305 -21.72 14.44 -4.62
CA TYR A 305 -21.52 14.92 -3.26
C TYR A 305 -21.57 13.79 -2.23
N LYS A 306 -22.39 12.75 -2.46
CA LYS A 306 -22.40 11.54 -1.61
C LYS A 306 -21.03 10.86 -1.58
N THR A 307 -20.43 10.62 -2.74
CA THR A 307 -19.09 9.98 -2.83
C THR A 307 -18.01 10.88 -2.20
N MET A 308 -18.12 12.19 -2.38
CA MET A 308 -17.22 13.16 -1.73
C MET A 308 -17.37 13.13 -0.20
N TYR A 309 -18.62 13.13 0.30
CA TYR A 309 -18.92 13.02 1.71
C TYR A 309 -18.30 11.78 2.36
N GLU A 310 -18.41 10.64 1.69
CA GLU A 310 -17.80 9.40 2.18
C GLU A 310 -16.26 9.49 2.25
N GLY A 311 -15.63 10.08 1.24
CA GLY A 311 -14.18 10.32 1.26
C GLY A 311 -13.76 11.23 2.39
N LEU A 312 -14.54 12.27 2.67
CA LEU A 312 -14.29 13.20 3.77
C LEU A 312 -14.58 12.57 5.14
N LEU A 313 -15.68 11.81 5.26
CA LEU A 313 -16.08 11.15 6.51
C LEU A 313 -15.05 10.11 6.96
N TYR A 314 -14.57 9.30 6.04
CA TYR A 314 -13.63 8.20 6.32
C TYR A 314 -12.16 8.58 6.13
N GLY A 315 -11.89 9.84 5.72
CA GLY A 315 -10.53 10.36 5.60
C GLY A 315 -9.69 9.68 4.52
N ASP A 316 -10.19 9.45 3.32
CA ASP A 316 -9.60 8.72 2.19
C ASP A 316 -8.09 9.01 1.94
N PRO A 317 -7.16 8.46 2.72
CA PRO A 317 -5.74 8.89 2.75
C PRO A 317 -4.97 8.56 1.47
N LYS A 318 -5.48 7.62 0.67
CA LYS A 318 -4.94 7.27 -0.66
C LYS A 318 -5.78 7.83 -1.79
N LEU A 319 -6.71 8.72 -1.47
CA LEU A 319 -7.62 9.33 -2.44
C LEU A 319 -8.35 8.30 -3.34
N ARG A 320 -8.67 7.12 -2.80
CA ARG A 320 -9.29 6.04 -3.57
C ARG A 320 -10.76 6.34 -3.86
N ILE A 321 -11.49 6.82 -2.84
CA ILE A 321 -12.90 7.20 -2.97
C ILE A 321 -13.00 8.40 -3.90
N LEU A 322 -12.11 9.37 -3.76
CA LEU A 322 -12.07 10.54 -4.61
C LEU A 322 -11.66 10.21 -6.06
N ARG A 323 -10.78 9.23 -6.27
CA ARG A 323 -10.48 8.72 -7.62
C ARG A 323 -11.70 8.03 -8.27
N ILE A 324 -12.51 7.32 -7.48
CA ILE A 324 -13.78 6.75 -7.96
C ILE A 324 -14.71 7.89 -8.37
N LEU A 325 -14.83 8.94 -7.55
CA LEU A 325 -15.61 10.13 -7.87
C LEU A 325 -15.16 10.76 -9.20
N TRP A 326 -13.86 10.97 -9.40
CA TRP A 326 -13.34 11.49 -10.66
C TRP A 326 -13.70 10.63 -11.87
N THR A 327 -13.56 9.30 -11.72
CA THR A 327 -13.92 8.36 -12.78
C THR A 327 -15.42 8.40 -13.07
N THR A 328 -16.25 8.53 -12.05
CA THR A 328 -17.72 8.64 -12.20
C THR A 328 -18.09 9.93 -12.93
N ILE A 329 -17.54 11.08 -12.49
CA ILE A 329 -17.80 12.36 -13.14
C ILE A 329 -17.34 12.35 -14.60
N TYR A 330 -16.18 11.75 -14.89
CA TYR A 330 -15.66 11.62 -16.26
C TYR A 330 -16.55 10.75 -17.14
N ASN A 331 -17.02 9.63 -16.61
CA ASN A 331 -17.91 8.71 -17.34
C ASN A 331 -19.28 9.34 -17.60
N ASP A 332 -19.86 10.03 -16.60
CA ASP A 332 -21.13 10.74 -16.76
C ASP A 332 -21.02 11.87 -17.81
N HIS A 333 -19.92 12.60 -17.79
CA HIS A 333 -19.63 13.62 -18.79
C HIS A 333 -19.55 13.04 -20.22
N ASN A 334 -18.83 11.93 -20.40
CA ASN A 334 -18.71 11.30 -21.70
C ASN A 334 -20.04 10.67 -22.18
N ALA A 335 -20.85 10.13 -21.26
CA ALA A 335 -22.18 9.63 -21.57
C ALA A 335 -23.09 10.76 -22.09
N ALA A 336 -23.10 11.89 -21.36
CA ALA A 336 -23.89 13.05 -21.75
C ALA A 336 -23.46 13.66 -23.11
N ILE A 337 -22.15 13.67 -23.41
CA ILE A 337 -21.67 14.08 -24.74
C ILE A 337 -22.21 13.16 -25.85
N LYS A 338 -22.16 11.83 -25.62
CA LYS A 338 -22.66 10.85 -26.60
C LYS A 338 -24.15 10.99 -26.82
N GLU A 339 -24.94 11.20 -25.75
CA GLU A 339 -26.39 11.44 -25.86
C GLU A 339 -26.70 12.73 -26.64
N ALA A 340 -25.96 13.82 -26.36
CA ALA A 340 -26.11 15.09 -27.09
C ALA A 340 -25.72 14.98 -28.58
N GLN A 341 -24.81 14.09 -28.93
CA GLN A 341 -24.43 13.82 -30.31
C GLN A 341 -25.45 12.94 -31.02
N ASN A 342 -26.00 11.93 -30.34
CA ASN A 342 -27.02 11.02 -30.90
C ASN A 342 -28.41 11.65 -31.00
N GLY A 343 -28.75 12.65 -30.18
CA GLY A 343 -30.01 13.39 -30.23
C GLY A 343 -30.09 14.49 -31.31
N LYS A 344 -29.01 14.65 -32.11
CA LYS A 344 -28.96 15.58 -33.25
C LYS A 344 -29.18 14.90 -34.61
N HIS A 345 -29.58 13.65 -34.62
CA HIS A 345 -30.10 12.90 -35.76
C HIS A 345 -31.57 12.58 -35.52
#